data_845d01a6f8c0008e692b8f7d7e32d8c3
#
_entry.id   845d01a6f8c0008e692b8f7d7e32d8c3
#
_cell.length_a   1.000
_cell.length_b   1.000
_cell.length_c   1.000
_cell.angle_alpha   90.00
_cell.angle_beta   90.00
_cell.angle_gamma   90.00
#
_symmetry.space_group_name_H-M   'P 1'
#
loop_
_entity.id
_entity.type
_entity.pdbx_description
1 polymer ?
#
loop_
_entity_poly.entity_id
_entity_poly.type
_entity_poly.pdbx_seq_one_letter_code
_entity_poly.pdbx_strand_id
1 'polypeptide(L)'
;AIQEGTSVSERLFNSNDIRVDYKNVPTAVFSSPPLAFVGLNEEQARDACGDKVDIFESEFKPLIHTISGRDERTYMKIIVDSISDKILGVHMVGIDAPEIIQGIAIAVKMGAKKRDFDSTTGIHPSSAEEFVTMKNKR
;
A
#
# COMPACT_ATOMS: atom_id res chain seq x y z
N ALA A 1 12.98 -2.37 -14.19
CA ALA A 1 14.10 -3.05 -14.89
C ALA A 1 13.86 -4.55 -15.09
N ILE A 2 13.66 -5.38 -14.02
CA ILE A 2 13.56 -6.86 -14.18
C ILE A 2 12.37 -7.26 -15.06
N GLN A 3 11.16 -6.79 -14.76
CA GLN A 3 9.96 -7.10 -15.56
C GLN A 3 10.07 -6.59 -17.00
N GLU A 4 10.68 -5.44 -17.22
CA GLU A 4 10.93 -4.89 -18.56
C GLU A 4 11.93 -5.76 -19.34
N GLY A 5 13.03 -6.17 -18.69
CA GLY A 5 13.98 -7.10 -19.29
C GLY A 5 13.35 -8.45 -19.65
N THR A 6 12.55 -9.01 -18.76
CA THR A 6 11.78 -10.23 -19.03
C THR A 6 10.83 -10.04 -20.21
N SER A 7 10.05 -8.95 -20.22
CA SER A 7 9.12 -8.63 -21.33
C SER A 7 9.85 -8.54 -22.66
N VAL A 8 11.00 -7.86 -22.71
CA VAL A 8 11.81 -7.75 -23.95
C VAL A 8 12.32 -9.12 -24.38
N SER A 9 12.87 -9.92 -23.46
CA SER A 9 13.38 -11.27 -23.72
C SER A 9 12.28 -12.18 -24.28
N GLU A 10 11.12 -12.20 -23.64
CA GLU A 10 9.97 -13.01 -24.06
C GLU A 10 9.48 -12.65 -25.45
N ARG A 11 9.44 -11.35 -25.77
CA ARG A 11 9.02 -10.88 -27.10
C ARG A 11 10.04 -11.20 -28.19
N LEU A 12 11.34 -11.10 -27.90
CA LEU A 12 12.39 -11.32 -28.90
C LEU A 12 12.65 -12.81 -29.16
N PHE A 13 12.60 -13.64 -28.14
CA PHE A 13 13.06 -15.03 -28.24
C PHE A 13 11.95 -16.07 -28.13
N ASN A 14 10.83 -15.75 -27.49
CA ASN A 14 9.75 -16.70 -27.26
C ASN A 14 8.44 -16.33 -28.01
N SER A 15 8.45 -15.26 -28.83
CA SER A 15 7.25 -14.76 -29.53
C SER A 15 6.05 -14.51 -28.61
N ASN A 16 6.30 -14.21 -27.36
CA ASN A 16 5.29 -13.99 -26.33
C ASN A 16 5.13 -12.48 -26.06
N ASP A 17 4.01 -11.87 -26.47
CA ASP A 17 3.77 -10.41 -26.32
C ASP A 17 3.38 -10.06 -24.87
N ILE A 18 4.24 -10.36 -23.93
CA ILE A 18 4.08 -9.94 -22.53
C ILE A 18 4.40 -8.43 -22.46
N ARG A 19 3.44 -7.65 -21.96
CA ARG A 19 3.62 -6.20 -21.72
C ARG A 19 3.70 -5.93 -20.22
N VAL A 20 4.59 -5.02 -19.85
CA VAL A 20 4.69 -4.58 -18.45
C VAL A 20 3.47 -3.74 -18.09
N ASP A 21 2.80 -4.12 -17.00
CA ASP A 21 1.74 -3.32 -16.41
C ASP A 21 2.34 -2.34 -15.39
N TYR A 22 2.27 -1.05 -15.73
CA TYR A 22 2.76 0.04 -14.88
C TYR A 22 1.70 0.58 -13.88
N LYS A 23 0.54 -0.06 -13.80
CA LYS A 23 -0.46 0.28 -12.77
C LYS A 23 -0.04 -0.31 -11.43
N ASN A 24 -0.26 0.47 -10.37
CA ASN A 24 0.00 0.03 -9.00
C ASN A 24 1.43 -0.48 -8.77
N VAL A 25 2.42 0.24 -9.32
CA VAL A 25 3.84 -0.05 -9.06
C VAL A 25 4.16 0.36 -7.62
N PRO A 26 4.55 -0.60 -6.74
CA PRO A 26 4.98 -0.24 -5.40
C PRO A 26 6.26 0.57 -5.46
N THR A 27 6.30 1.62 -4.67
CA THR A 27 7.41 2.58 -4.65
C THR A 27 7.85 2.83 -3.22
N ALA A 28 9.15 2.94 -2.99
CA ALA A 28 9.72 3.31 -1.70
C ALA A 28 10.72 4.44 -1.83
N VAL A 29 10.74 5.31 -0.81
CA VAL A 29 11.77 6.32 -0.58
C VAL A 29 12.48 5.95 0.71
N PHE A 30 13.77 5.66 0.63
CA PHE A 30 14.59 5.25 1.77
C PHE A 30 15.08 6.46 2.54
N SER A 31 14.14 7.27 3.03
CA SER A 31 14.38 8.35 3.98
C SER A 31 14.45 7.82 5.42
N SER A 32 14.57 8.70 6.40
CA SER A 32 14.50 8.33 7.82
C SER A 32 13.40 9.18 8.49
N PRO A 33 12.25 8.59 8.83
CA PRO A 33 11.80 7.22 8.55
C PRO A 33 11.54 6.99 7.05
N PRO A 34 11.56 5.73 6.57
CA PRO A 34 11.25 5.41 5.19
C PRO A 34 9.76 5.61 4.86
N LEU A 35 9.48 5.91 3.59
CA LEU A 35 8.15 6.06 3.04
C LEU A 35 7.94 5.02 1.93
N ALA A 36 6.77 4.40 1.89
CA ALA A 36 6.41 3.53 0.78
C ALA A 36 4.91 3.64 0.47
N PHE A 37 4.56 3.36 -0.79
CA PHE A 37 3.18 3.40 -1.23
C PHE A 37 2.95 2.49 -2.44
N VAL A 38 1.68 2.18 -2.69
CA VAL A 38 1.19 1.53 -3.91
C VAL A 38 -0.17 2.10 -4.27
N GLY A 39 -0.43 2.28 -5.56
CA GLY A 39 -1.69 2.81 -6.08
C GLY A 39 -1.76 4.33 -6.10
N LEU A 40 -2.97 4.87 -6.03
CA LEU A 40 -3.25 6.31 -6.18
C LEU A 40 -3.02 7.08 -4.87
N ASN A 41 -2.60 8.33 -4.97
CA ASN A 41 -2.69 9.29 -3.88
C ASN A 41 -4.12 9.87 -3.78
N GLU A 42 -4.39 10.71 -2.76
CA GLU A 42 -5.73 11.25 -2.54
C GLU A 42 -6.22 12.14 -3.69
N GLU A 43 -5.35 12.98 -4.23
CA GLU A 43 -5.67 13.87 -5.36
C GLU A 43 -6.04 13.03 -6.58
N GLN A 44 -5.21 12.08 -6.97
CA GLN A 44 -5.46 11.17 -8.08
C GLN A 44 -6.74 10.34 -7.89
N ALA A 45 -7.01 9.87 -6.66
CA ALA A 45 -8.22 9.13 -6.35
C ALA A 45 -9.47 10.00 -6.46
N ARG A 46 -9.41 11.26 -6.00
CA ARG A 46 -10.52 12.21 -6.14
C ARG A 46 -10.73 12.62 -7.59
N ASP A 47 -9.67 12.79 -8.37
CA ASP A 47 -9.78 13.08 -9.81
C ASP A 47 -10.46 11.92 -10.56
N ALA A 48 -10.20 10.68 -10.16
CA ALA A 48 -10.77 9.49 -10.79
C ALA A 48 -12.19 9.17 -10.35
N CYS A 49 -12.53 9.40 -9.07
CA CYS A 49 -13.77 8.94 -8.44
C CYS A 49 -14.64 10.09 -7.85
N GLY A 50 -14.17 11.34 -7.91
CA GLY A 50 -14.85 12.49 -7.30
C GLY A 50 -14.94 12.36 -5.77
N ASP A 51 -16.09 12.71 -5.22
CA ASP A 51 -16.36 12.62 -3.77
C ASP A 51 -16.58 11.18 -3.27
N LYS A 52 -16.50 10.18 -4.16
CA LYS A 52 -16.71 8.77 -3.84
C LYS A 52 -15.43 8.09 -3.35
N VAL A 53 -14.69 8.78 -2.50
CA VAL A 53 -13.42 8.31 -1.94
C VAL A 53 -13.49 8.35 -0.41
N ASP A 54 -13.30 7.19 0.20
CA ASP A 54 -13.13 7.05 1.64
C ASP A 54 -11.64 6.98 1.99
N ILE A 55 -11.25 7.70 3.02
CA ILE A 55 -9.88 7.72 3.53
C ILE A 55 -9.87 7.13 4.93
N PHE A 56 -9.01 6.14 5.15
CA PHE A 56 -8.73 5.54 6.44
C PHE A 56 -7.29 5.87 6.83
N GLU A 57 -7.08 6.32 8.06
CA GLU A 57 -5.77 6.73 8.56
C GLU A 57 -5.52 6.17 9.95
N SER A 58 -4.26 5.86 10.23
CA SER A 58 -3.78 5.55 11.57
C SER A 58 -2.41 6.17 11.79
N GLU A 59 -2.23 6.77 12.95
CA GLU A 59 -0.94 7.28 13.42
C GLU A 59 -0.67 6.75 14.82
N PHE A 60 0.45 6.07 14.99
CA PHE A 60 0.80 5.46 16.27
C PHE A 60 2.31 5.46 16.52
N LYS A 61 2.70 5.22 17.76
CA LYS A 61 4.09 5.02 18.14
C LYS A 61 4.42 3.52 18.07
N PRO A 62 5.36 3.09 17.21
CA PRO A 62 5.76 1.70 17.12
C PRO A 62 6.25 1.14 18.47
N LEU A 63 5.95 -0.12 18.72
CA LEU A 63 6.27 -0.77 20.01
C LEU A 63 7.76 -0.71 20.36
N ILE A 64 8.63 -0.83 19.35
CA ILE A 64 10.08 -0.71 19.51
C ILE A 64 10.51 0.64 20.12
N HIS A 65 9.71 1.71 19.92
CA HIS A 65 10.02 3.05 20.44
C HIS A 65 9.51 3.26 21.88
N THR A 66 8.71 2.37 22.41
CA THR A 66 8.36 2.41 23.85
C THR A 66 9.57 2.09 24.73
N ILE A 67 10.48 1.23 24.27
CA ILE A 67 11.70 0.86 24.96
C ILE A 67 12.82 1.85 24.65
N SER A 68 13.01 2.22 23.37
CA SER A 68 14.07 3.10 22.93
C SER A 68 13.90 4.57 23.33
N GLY A 69 12.68 4.96 23.75
CA GLY A 69 12.35 6.33 24.11
C GLY A 69 12.26 7.30 22.93
N ARG A 70 12.44 6.86 21.68
CA ARG A 70 12.28 7.70 20.48
C ARG A 70 10.82 8.14 20.34
N ASP A 71 10.62 9.36 19.85
CA ASP A 71 9.29 9.90 19.53
C ASP A 71 8.95 9.80 18.05
N GLU A 72 9.49 8.80 17.37
CA GLU A 72 9.20 8.49 15.98
C GLU A 72 7.85 7.80 15.87
N ARG A 73 7.01 8.30 14.96
CA ARG A 73 5.66 7.76 14.75
C ARG A 73 5.57 7.09 13.39
N THR A 74 4.69 6.12 13.31
CA THR A 74 4.29 5.51 12.05
C THR A 74 2.94 6.09 11.63
N TYR A 75 2.83 6.46 10.36
CA TYR A 75 1.59 6.92 9.74
C TYR A 75 1.22 5.96 8.61
N MET A 76 -0.04 5.56 8.59
CA MET A 76 -0.59 4.66 7.57
C MET A 76 -1.90 5.22 7.01
N LYS A 77 -2.12 4.98 5.71
CA LYS A 77 -3.33 5.44 5.02
C LYS A 77 -3.79 4.42 3.99
N ILE A 78 -5.10 4.18 3.95
CA ILE A 78 -5.78 3.42 2.91
C ILE A 78 -6.79 4.34 2.21
N ILE A 79 -6.78 4.34 0.88
CA ILE A 79 -7.70 5.09 0.01
C ILE A 79 -8.61 4.08 -0.67
N VAL A 80 -9.92 4.27 -0.56
CA VAL A 80 -10.93 3.30 -0.99
C VAL A 80 -11.98 3.99 -1.88
N ASP A 81 -12.37 3.34 -2.97
CA ASP A 81 -13.58 3.73 -3.70
C ASP A 81 -14.81 3.33 -2.88
N SER A 82 -15.58 4.31 -2.41
CA SER A 82 -16.71 4.11 -1.52
C SER A 82 -17.88 3.32 -2.14
N ILE A 83 -17.93 3.20 -3.47
CA ILE A 83 -18.98 2.48 -4.19
C ILE A 83 -18.63 1.01 -4.35
N SER A 84 -17.43 0.72 -4.84
CA SER A 84 -17.00 -0.66 -5.12
C SER A 84 -16.29 -1.32 -3.95
N ASP A 85 -15.94 -0.55 -2.91
CA ASP A 85 -15.11 -0.95 -1.78
C ASP A 85 -13.66 -1.28 -2.16
N LYS A 86 -13.26 -1.00 -3.41
CA LYS A 86 -11.93 -1.32 -3.93
C LYS A 86 -10.87 -0.41 -3.32
N ILE A 87 -9.75 -1.00 -2.90
CA ILE A 87 -8.58 -0.24 -2.47
C ILE A 87 -7.93 0.40 -3.69
N LEU A 88 -7.85 1.72 -3.68
CA LEU A 88 -7.24 2.55 -4.72
C LEU A 88 -5.78 2.85 -4.45
N GLY A 89 -5.40 2.98 -3.18
CA GLY A 89 -4.03 3.25 -2.77
C GLY A 89 -3.77 2.93 -1.31
N VAL A 90 -2.52 2.60 -1.01
CA VAL A 90 -2.04 2.33 0.35
C VAL A 90 -0.70 3.03 0.54
N HIS A 91 -0.54 3.73 1.65
CA HIS A 91 0.63 4.56 1.94
C HIS A 91 1.10 4.32 3.37
N MET A 92 2.40 4.35 3.57
CA MET A 92 3.00 4.22 4.90
C MET A 92 4.26 5.07 5.01
N VAL A 93 4.40 5.74 6.15
CA VAL A 93 5.65 6.36 6.61
C VAL A 93 5.99 5.73 7.95
N GLY A 94 7.17 5.13 8.07
CA GLY A 94 7.61 4.48 9.30
C GLY A 94 8.56 3.32 9.03
N ILE A 95 9.05 2.72 10.11
CA ILE A 95 9.94 1.57 10.05
C ILE A 95 9.25 0.44 9.28
N ASP A 96 10.01 -0.27 8.44
CA ASP A 96 9.57 -1.41 7.61
C ASP A 96 8.53 -1.07 6.52
N ALA A 97 8.26 0.22 6.26
CA ALA A 97 7.31 0.62 5.22
C ALA A 97 7.55 -0.05 3.85
N PRO A 98 8.80 -0.14 3.32
CA PRO A 98 9.06 -0.82 2.06
C PRO A 98 8.68 -2.31 2.06
N GLU A 99 9.00 -3.01 3.15
CA GLU A 99 8.74 -4.45 3.29
C GLU A 99 7.24 -4.74 3.41
N ILE A 100 6.53 -3.92 4.18
CA ILE A 100 5.08 -4.07 4.39
C ILE A 100 4.33 -3.74 3.10
N ILE A 101 4.63 -2.60 2.46
CA ILE A 101 3.96 -2.18 1.23
C ILE A 101 4.25 -3.13 0.07
N GLN A 102 5.42 -3.75 0.00
CA GLN A 102 5.71 -4.77 -1.00
C GLN A 102 4.72 -5.95 -0.91
N GLY A 103 4.40 -6.42 0.29
CA GLY A 103 3.41 -7.47 0.49
C GLY A 103 1.98 -7.01 0.13
N ILE A 104 1.59 -5.83 0.58
CA ILE A 104 0.27 -5.23 0.32
C ILE A 104 0.06 -4.95 -1.17
N ALA A 105 1.11 -4.61 -1.92
CA ALA A 105 1.02 -4.36 -3.35
C ALA A 105 0.44 -5.54 -4.14
N ILE A 106 0.66 -6.77 -3.68
CA ILE A 106 0.07 -7.97 -4.28
C ILE A 106 -1.45 -7.93 -4.16
N ALA A 107 -1.97 -7.64 -2.97
CA ALA A 107 -3.41 -7.54 -2.73
C ALA A 107 -4.04 -6.40 -3.55
N VAL A 108 -3.41 -5.23 -3.59
CA VAL A 108 -3.87 -4.08 -4.39
C VAL A 108 -3.90 -4.42 -5.88
N LYS A 109 -2.87 -5.10 -6.39
CA LYS A 109 -2.81 -5.55 -7.79
C LYS A 109 -3.91 -6.55 -8.11
N MET A 110 -4.27 -7.41 -7.17
CA MET A 110 -5.38 -8.36 -7.30
C MET A 110 -6.76 -7.70 -7.20
N GLY A 111 -6.83 -6.41 -6.89
CA GLY A 111 -8.07 -5.66 -6.76
C GLY A 111 -8.77 -5.87 -5.43
N ALA A 112 -8.02 -6.09 -4.35
CA ALA A 112 -8.55 -6.27 -3.01
C ALA A 112 -9.49 -5.13 -2.61
N LYS A 113 -10.47 -5.46 -1.79
CA LYS A 113 -11.44 -4.54 -1.21
C LYS A 113 -11.11 -4.26 0.25
N LYS A 114 -11.62 -3.16 0.78
CA LYS A 114 -11.44 -2.81 2.19
C LYS A 114 -11.93 -3.92 3.13
N ARG A 115 -13.08 -4.52 2.81
CA ARG A 115 -13.61 -5.67 3.55
C ARG A 115 -12.69 -6.88 3.59
N ASP A 116 -11.86 -7.08 2.57
CA ASP A 116 -10.89 -8.19 2.55
C ASP A 116 -9.79 -7.93 3.60
N PHE A 117 -9.35 -6.67 3.74
CA PHE A 117 -8.45 -6.25 4.80
C PHE A 117 -9.12 -6.40 6.18
N ASP A 118 -10.36 -5.89 6.33
CA ASP A 118 -11.10 -5.94 7.60
C ASP A 118 -11.41 -7.35 8.10
N SER A 119 -11.46 -8.33 7.20
CA SER A 119 -11.69 -9.74 7.50
C SER A 119 -10.41 -10.54 7.73
N THR A 120 -9.25 -9.94 7.45
CA THR A 120 -7.96 -10.58 7.65
C THR A 120 -7.54 -10.46 9.12
N THR A 121 -7.11 -11.57 9.71
CA THR A 121 -6.57 -11.56 11.09
C THR A 121 -5.17 -10.95 11.09
N GLY A 122 -4.96 -9.92 11.89
CA GLY A 122 -3.66 -9.27 12.06
C GLY A 122 -2.68 -10.12 12.87
N ILE A 123 -1.40 -9.93 12.63
CA ILE A 123 -0.33 -10.49 13.47
C ILE A 123 -0.08 -9.53 14.63
N HIS A 124 -0.46 -9.90 15.82
CA HIS A 124 -0.24 -9.07 17.01
C HIS A 124 1.01 -9.50 17.77
N PRO A 125 1.88 -8.55 18.21
CA PRO A 125 1.87 -7.14 17.85
C PRO A 125 2.77 -6.86 16.63
N SER A 126 2.21 -6.25 15.59
CA SER A 126 2.99 -5.79 14.44
C SER A 126 2.46 -4.46 13.93
N SER A 127 3.32 -3.64 13.28
CA SER A 127 2.84 -2.41 12.64
C SER A 127 1.87 -2.71 11.49
N ALA A 128 2.09 -3.82 10.78
CA ALA A 128 1.27 -4.19 9.63
C ALA A 128 -0.20 -4.49 9.98
N GLU A 129 -0.50 -4.89 11.24
CA GLU A 129 -1.88 -5.18 11.67
C GLU A 129 -2.78 -3.95 11.58
N GLU A 130 -2.24 -2.73 11.67
CA GLU A 130 -3.02 -1.50 11.53
C GLU A 130 -3.77 -1.45 10.19
N PHE A 131 -3.20 -1.99 9.12
CA PHE A 131 -3.89 -2.02 7.82
C PHE A 131 -5.16 -2.87 7.83
N VAL A 132 -5.28 -3.83 8.73
CA VAL A 132 -6.48 -4.70 8.84
C VAL A 132 -7.38 -4.29 10.01
N THR A 133 -6.94 -3.37 10.87
CA THR A 133 -7.72 -2.88 12.02
C THR A 133 -8.29 -1.47 11.84
N MET A 134 -7.83 -0.70 10.86
CA MET A 134 -8.34 0.64 10.54
C MET A 134 -9.81 0.60 10.14
N LYS A 135 -10.72 1.12 10.97
CA LYS A 135 -12.18 1.15 10.69
C LYS A 135 -12.75 2.55 10.60
N ASN A 136 -12.08 3.54 11.17
CA ASN A 136 -12.58 4.91 11.21
C ASN A 136 -12.17 5.66 9.93
N LYS A 137 -13.14 6.22 9.25
CA LYS A 137 -12.92 7.14 8.13
C LYS A 137 -12.54 8.52 8.67
N ARG A 138 -11.67 9.21 7.92
CA ARG A 138 -11.39 10.63 8.12
C ARG A 138 -12.51 11.47 7.52
#